data_1beb83177fcc4c032a485317c08eb524
#
_entry.id   1beb83177fcc4c032a485317c08eb524
#
_cell.length_a   1.000
_cell.length_b   1.000
_cell.length_c   1.000
_cell.angle_alpha   90.00
_cell.angle_beta   90.00
_cell.angle_gamma   90.00
#
_symmetry.space_group_name_H-M   'P 1'
#
loop_
_entity.id
_entity.type
_entity.pdbx_description
1 polymer ?
#
loop_
_entity_poly.entity_id
_entity_poly.type
_entity_poly.pdbx_seq_one_letter_code
_entity_poly.pdbx_strand_id
1 'polypeptide(L)'
;MDKHYKKEGKYSYFEAGEGTPIVILHGLMGGLSNFDGVAQYFPTKGYKVVIPDLPIYTQSILKTNVKSFAKYVKDFITFKGFDKVILLGNSLGGHIALYHTKLYPEKVAGLVITGSSGLYESAMGDSYPRRGDYEYIKKKAEDVFYDPKIATPELIDEVYATANDRIKLIKTLTIAKSAIRHNMAKDLPKMDVDTCIIWGKNDSVTPPNVAEEFDKLLPNSTLYWIDKCGHAAMMEHPEEFNEILEKWLTEKNL
;
A
#
# COMPACT_ATOMS: atom_id res chain seq x y z
N MET A 1 -8.40 16.52 6.27
CA MET A 1 -7.02 16.24 5.84
C MET A 1 -6.15 17.48 5.54
N ASP A 2 -6.68 18.57 5.00
CA ASP A 2 -5.87 19.72 4.54
C ASP A 2 -4.90 20.30 5.57
N LYS A 3 -5.26 20.34 6.86
CA LYS A 3 -4.40 20.86 7.93
C LYS A 3 -3.16 20.02 8.24
N HIS A 4 -3.14 18.77 7.81
CA HIS A 4 -2.06 17.81 8.08
C HIS A 4 -1.21 17.49 6.83
N TYR A 5 -1.58 18.08 5.68
CA TYR A 5 -0.81 17.94 4.46
C TYR A 5 0.36 18.91 4.47
N LYS A 6 1.56 18.38 4.25
CA LYS A 6 2.82 19.13 4.26
C LYS A 6 3.55 18.98 2.93
N LYS A 7 4.25 20.05 2.55
CA LYS A 7 5.16 20.03 1.42
C LYS A 7 6.50 20.60 1.86
N GLU A 8 7.50 19.74 1.96
CA GLU A 8 8.84 20.08 2.46
C GLU A 8 9.91 19.52 1.53
N GLY A 9 10.71 20.43 0.94
CA GLY A 9 11.69 20.05 -0.08
C GLY A 9 11.02 19.39 -1.28
N LYS A 10 11.45 18.14 -1.57
CA LYS A 10 10.88 17.32 -2.65
C LYS A 10 9.73 16.42 -2.20
N TYR A 11 9.36 16.45 -0.93
CA TYR A 11 8.37 15.56 -0.35
C TYR A 11 7.05 16.27 -0.13
N SER A 12 5.97 15.61 -0.50
CA SER A 12 4.61 15.92 -0.12
C SER A 12 4.08 14.74 0.69
N TYR A 13 3.42 14.99 1.81
CA TYR A 13 2.98 13.93 2.71
C TYR A 13 1.90 14.42 3.69
N PHE A 14 1.07 13.50 4.14
CA PHE A 14 0.22 13.71 5.31
C PHE A 14 1.00 13.37 6.58
N GLU A 15 0.77 14.11 7.68
CA GLU A 15 1.33 13.79 8.99
C GLU A 15 0.38 14.20 10.10
N ALA A 16 0.08 13.26 11.01
CA ALA A 16 -0.74 13.52 12.21
C ALA A 16 -0.26 12.69 13.39
N GLY A 17 -0.49 13.19 14.60
CA GLY A 17 -0.13 12.51 15.86
C GLY A 17 1.33 12.64 16.24
N GLU A 18 1.65 12.01 17.38
CA GLU A 18 2.98 11.95 17.97
C GLU A 18 3.26 10.52 18.43
N GLY A 19 4.53 10.18 18.68
CA GLY A 19 4.95 8.85 19.15
C GLY A 19 5.59 8.00 18.06
N THR A 20 5.41 6.67 18.13
CA THR A 20 6.00 5.71 17.20
C THR A 20 5.51 5.96 15.77
N PRO A 21 6.42 6.12 14.78
CA PRO A 21 6.01 6.46 13.43
C PRO A 21 5.47 5.24 12.68
N ILE A 22 4.23 5.37 12.15
CA ILE A 22 3.65 4.47 11.15
C ILE A 22 3.77 5.19 9.80
N VAL A 23 4.65 4.69 8.93
CA VAL A 23 4.81 5.20 7.57
C VAL A 23 3.98 4.33 6.62
N ILE A 24 3.03 4.96 5.92
CA ILE A 24 2.04 4.27 5.09
C ILE A 24 2.34 4.50 3.61
N LEU A 25 2.37 3.42 2.83
CA LEU A 25 2.62 3.41 1.41
C LEU A 25 1.37 3.00 0.64
N HIS A 26 0.82 3.92 -0.15
CA HIS A 26 -0.38 3.69 -0.94
C HIS A 26 -0.11 2.81 -2.18
N GLY A 27 -1.18 2.22 -2.71
CA GLY A 27 -1.16 1.41 -3.92
C GLY A 27 -1.06 2.22 -5.21
N LEU A 28 -1.02 1.50 -6.33
CA LEU A 28 -1.13 2.08 -7.67
C LEU A 28 -2.57 2.59 -7.87
N MET A 29 -2.72 3.77 -8.45
CA MET A 29 -4.01 4.47 -8.57
C MET A 29 -4.70 4.75 -7.22
N GLY A 30 -4.03 4.52 -6.10
CA GLY A 30 -4.47 4.91 -4.77
C GLY A 30 -3.90 6.25 -4.36
N GLY A 31 -4.54 6.87 -3.37
CA GLY A 31 -4.14 8.15 -2.80
C GLY A 31 -4.00 8.08 -1.28
N LEU A 32 -3.71 9.23 -0.70
CA LEU A 32 -3.59 9.38 0.76
C LEU A 32 -4.92 9.07 1.47
N SER A 33 -6.06 9.38 0.82
CA SER A 33 -7.42 9.17 1.33
C SER A 33 -7.79 7.69 1.52
N ASN A 34 -7.10 6.78 0.84
CA ASN A 34 -7.33 5.35 1.03
C ASN A 34 -7.07 4.90 2.48
N PHE A 35 -6.32 5.68 3.25
CA PHE A 35 -5.96 5.39 4.63
C PHE A 35 -6.57 6.38 5.64
N ASP A 36 -7.68 7.05 5.29
CA ASP A 36 -8.34 8.01 6.18
C ASP A 36 -8.71 7.41 7.53
N GLY A 37 -9.22 6.17 7.56
CA GLY A 37 -9.53 5.45 8.79
C GLY A 37 -8.30 5.27 9.69
N VAL A 38 -7.16 4.86 9.13
CA VAL A 38 -5.90 4.70 9.85
C VAL A 38 -5.35 6.06 10.31
N ALA A 39 -5.42 7.07 9.42
CA ALA A 39 -4.92 8.42 9.67
C ALA A 39 -5.69 9.18 10.76
N GLN A 40 -6.95 8.80 11.00
CA GLN A 40 -7.78 9.38 12.08
C GLN A 40 -7.63 8.59 13.39
N TYR A 41 -7.48 7.28 13.32
CA TYR A 41 -7.49 6.40 14.48
C TYR A 41 -6.17 6.39 15.23
N PHE A 42 -5.06 6.08 14.57
CA PHE A 42 -3.78 5.84 15.25
C PHE A 42 -3.13 7.07 15.90
N PRO A 43 -3.35 8.32 15.44
CA PRO A 43 -2.92 9.50 16.20
C PRO A 43 -3.53 9.60 17.59
N THR A 44 -4.72 9.05 17.82
CA THR A 44 -5.37 9.03 19.15
C THR A 44 -4.84 7.93 20.07
N LYS A 45 -4.01 7.01 19.51
CA LYS A 45 -3.43 5.84 20.20
C LYS A 45 -1.93 6.00 20.49
N GLY A 46 -1.37 7.19 20.31
CA GLY A 46 0.04 7.45 20.59
C GLY A 46 0.98 7.11 19.44
N TYR A 47 0.47 7.07 18.21
CA TYR A 47 1.29 6.88 17.01
C TYR A 47 1.36 8.16 16.17
N LYS A 48 2.47 8.32 15.50
CA LYS A 48 2.63 9.33 14.46
C LYS A 48 2.37 8.71 13.10
N VAL A 49 1.24 9.02 12.47
CA VAL A 49 0.92 8.54 11.12
C VAL A 49 1.49 9.47 10.08
N VAL A 50 2.25 8.91 9.14
CA VAL A 50 2.88 9.65 8.04
C VAL A 50 2.63 8.91 6.72
N ILE A 51 2.02 9.60 5.75
CA ILE A 51 1.68 9.03 4.44
C ILE A 51 2.36 9.85 3.36
N PRO A 52 3.56 9.45 2.87
CA PRO A 52 4.20 10.14 1.75
C PRO A 52 3.42 9.93 0.46
N ASP A 53 3.29 11.00 -0.32
CA ASP A 53 2.85 10.93 -1.70
C ASP A 53 3.96 10.29 -2.55
N LEU A 54 3.74 9.06 -2.97
CA LEU A 54 4.73 8.34 -3.77
C LEU A 54 4.83 8.98 -5.16
N PRO A 55 6.03 9.34 -5.63
CA PRO A 55 6.20 10.11 -6.86
C PRO A 55 6.01 9.28 -8.14
N ILE A 56 4.93 8.46 -8.18
CA ILE A 56 4.63 7.53 -9.27
C ILE A 56 4.53 8.29 -10.60
N TYR A 57 3.86 9.44 -10.58
CA TYR A 57 3.58 10.21 -11.78
C TYR A 57 4.51 11.42 -11.98
N THR A 58 5.37 11.74 -11.01
CA THR A 58 6.21 12.95 -11.06
C THR A 58 7.67 12.66 -11.41
N GLN A 59 8.20 11.48 -11.08
CA GLN A 59 9.58 11.15 -11.42
C GLN A 59 9.73 10.62 -12.87
N SER A 60 10.98 10.51 -13.34
CA SER A 60 11.29 9.99 -14.68
C SER A 60 10.90 8.51 -14.82
N ILE A 61 10.56 8.07 -16.03
CA ILE A 61 10.20 6.68 -16.36
C ILE A 61 11.29 5.69 -15.92
N LEU A 62 12.58 6.05 -16.06
CA LEU A 62 13.70 5.21 -15.64
C LEU A 62 13.74 4.92 -14.15
N LYS A 63 13.13 5.79 -13.33
CA LYS A 63 13.00 5.64 -11.87
C LYS A 63 11.65 5.07 -11.45
N THR A 64 10.77 4.76 -12.39
CA THR A 64 9.44 4.21 -12.11
C THR A 64 9.54 2.68 -11.97
N ASN A 65 10.06 2.23 -10.84
CA ASN A 65 10.22 0.81 -10.48
C ASN A 65 10.26 0.63 -8.95
N VAL A 66 9.98 -0.59 -8.49
CA VAL A 66 9.91 -0.94 -7.06
C VAL A 66 11.19 -0.56 -6.30
N LYS A 67 12.36 -0.84 -6.88
CA LYS A 67 13.66 -0.52 -6.27
C LYS A 67 13.85 0.97 -6.04
N SER A 68 13.49 1.80 -7.02
CA SER A 68 13.62 3.25 -6.91
C SER A 68 12.65 3.84 -5.87
N PHE A 69 11.45 3.27 -5.75
CA PHE A 69 10.50 3.68 -4.71
C PHE A 69 10.93 3.24 -3.32
N ALA A 70 11.47 2.04 -3.15
CA ALA A 70 12.04 1.62 -1.86
C ALA A 70 13.19 2.55 -1.41
N LYS A 71 14.04 2.99 -2.37
CA LYS A 71 15.05 4.02 -2.09
C LYS A 71 14.43 5.38 -1.72
N TYR A 72 13.37 5.79 -2.42
CA TYR A 72 12.64 7.03 -2.07
C TYR A 72 12.11 6.97 -0.64
N VAL A 73 11.53 5.83 -0.22
CA VAL A 73 11.03 5.61 1.14
C VAL A 73 12.18 5.70 2.15
N LYS A 74 13.33 5.08 1.89
CA LYS A 74 14.53 5.19 2.71
C LYS A 74 14.98 6.64 2.88
N ASP A 75 15.05 7.38 1.77
CA ASP A 75 15.47 8.78 1.79
C ASP A 75 14.45 9.65 2.54
N PHE A 76 13.14 9.34 2.42
CA PHE A 76 12.07 9.99 3.16
C PHE A 76 12.14 9.73 4.68
N ILE A 77 12.30 8.47 5.11
CA ILE A 77 12.48 8.10 6.52
C ILE A 77 13.68 8.85 7.12
N THR A 78 14.79 8.92 6.37
CA THR A 78 15.99 9.67 6.78
C THR A 78 15.72 11.17 6.87
N PHE A 79 14.99 11.75 5.91
CA PHE A 79 14.61 13.17 5.91
C PHE A 79 13.73 13.51 7.12
N LYS A 80 12.84 12.60 7.53
CA LYS A 80 12.00 12.77 8.73
C LYS A 80 12.77 12.57 10.03
N GLY A 81 14.02 12.11 9.99
CA GLY A 81 14.82 11.82 11.17
C GLY A 81 14.33 10.61 11.97
N PHE A 82 13.54 9.72 11.35
CA PHE A 82 13.07 8.52 12.03
C PHE A 82 14.20 7.48 12.12
N ASP A 83 14.38 6.91 13.30
CA ASP A 83 15.34 5.83 13.52
C ASP A 83 14.76 4.51 13.00
N LYS A 84 13.63 4.10 13.54
CA LYS A 84 12.83 2.95 13.07
C LYS A 84 11.39 3.36 12.85
N VAL A 85 10.70 2.68 11.92
CA VAL A 85 9.29 2.91 11.62
C VAL A 85 8.53 1.59 11.57
N ILE A 86 7.24 1.65 11.88
CA ILE A 86 6.29 0.64 11.44
C ILE A 86 5.96 0.99 9.99
N LEU A 87 6.17 0.04 9.08
CA LEU A 87 5.96 0.27 7.65
C LEU A 87 4.71 -0.46 7.19
N LEU A 88 3.67 0.28 6.80
CA LEU A 88 2.40 -0.27 6.32
C LEU A 88 2.26 -0.03 4.83
N GLY A 89 1.89 -1.05 4.06
CA GLY A 89 1.68 -0.88 2.63
C GLY A 89 0.52 -1.70 2.07
N ASN A 90 -0.25 -1.06 1.16
CA ASN A 90 -1.28 -1.74 0.38
C ASN A 90 -0.82 -1.94 -1.06
N SER A 91 -1.10 -3.12 -1.63
CA SER A 91 -0.87 -3.42 -3.04
C SER A 91 0.59 -3.15 -3.46
N LEU A 92 0.83 -2.27 -4.43
CA LEU A 92 2.17 -1.79 -4.79
C LEU A 92 2.93 -1.22 -3.58
N GLY A 93 2.24 -0.50 -2.68
CA GLY A 93 2.84 0.03 -1.46
C GLY A 93 3.35 -1.08 -0.54
N GLY A 94 2.63 -2.20 -0.44
CA GLY A 94 3.07 -3.40 0.27
C GLY A 94 4.34 -4.01 -0.34
N HIS A 95 4.40 -4.11 -1.66
CA HIS A 95 5.61 -4.58 -2.36
C HIS A 95 6.82 -3.66 -2.12
N ILE A 96 6.60 -2.34 -2.17
CA ILE A 96 7.65 -1.36 -1.86
C ILE A 96 8.11 -1.52 -0.41
N ALA A 97 7.18 -1.72 0.53
CA ALA A 97 7.47 -1.95 1.94
C ALA A 97 8.30 -3.23 2.15
N LEU A 98 7.90 -4.34 1.54
CA LEU A 98 8.66 -5.59 1.54
C LEU A 98 10.09 -5.41 1.01
N TYR A 99 10.21 -4.76 -0.16
CA TYR A 99 11.53 -4.55 -0.76
C TYR A 99 12.39 -3.57 0.04
N HIS A 100 11.77 -2.53 0.63
CA HIS A 100 12.46 -1.64 1.57
C HIS A 100 12.99 -2.40 2.78
N THR A 101 12.15 -3.22 3.42
CA THR A 101 12.52 -4.04 4.59
C THR A 101 13.66 -5.01 4.27
N LYS A 102 13.65 -5.63 3.09
CA LYS A 102 14.77 -6.45 2.61
C LYS A 102 16.09 -5.67 2.55
N LEU A 103 16.07 -4.41 2.11
CA LEU A 103 17.28 -3.61 1.91
C LEU A 103 17.76 -2.89 3.17
N TYR A 104 16.84 -2.54 4.06
CA TYR A 104 17.08 -1.69 5.24
C TYR A 104 16.33 -2.23 6.46
N PRO A 105 16.56 -3.51 6.87
CA PRO A 105 15.82 -4.13 7.97
C PRO A 105 16.00 -3.39 9.28
N GLU A 106 17.16 -2.74 9.48
CA GLU A 106 17.46 -1.95 10.67
C GLU A 106 16.55 -0.71 10.83
N LYS A 107 15.88 -0.29 9.78
CA LYS A 107 14.96 0.86 9.77
C LYS A 107 13.48 0.47 9.99
N VAL A 108 13.18 -0.81 10.10
CA VAL A 108 11.80 -1.30 10.22
C VAL A 108 11.62 -1.98 11.59
N ALA A 109 10.71 -1.43 12.39
CA ALA A 109 10.33 -1.99 13.68
C ALA A 109 9.28 -3.10 13.52
N GLY A 110 8.38 -2.93 12.56
CA GLY A 110 7.34 -3.89 12.19
C GLY A 110 6.85 -3.63 10.78
N LEU A 111 6.42 -4.68 10.10
CA LEU A 111 5.91 -4.63 8.74
C LEU A 111 4.42 -4.98 8.72
N VAL A 112 3.62 -4.21 8.00
CA VAL A 112 2.19 -4.48 7.79
C VAL A 112 1.90 -4.47 6.29
N ILE A 113 1.34 -5.57 5.78
CA ILE A 113 0.97 -5.66 4.37
C ILE A 113 -0.51 -6.02 4.22
N THR A 114 -1.17 -5.39 3.27
CA THR A 114 -2.57 -5.66 2.93
C THR A 114 -2.75 -5.65 1.41
N GLY A 115 -3.39 -6.66 0.84
CA GLY A 115 -3.54 -6.80 -0.60
C GLY A 115 -2.23 -6.65 -1.39
N SER A 116 -1.08 -7.06 -0.81
CA SER A 116 0.24 -6.73 -1.33
C SER A 116 0.55 -7.46 -2.63
N SER A 117 1.15 -6.76 -3.58
CA SER A 117 1.88 -7.37 -4.67
C SER A 117 3.27 -7.86 -4.22
N GLY A 118 3.98 -8.59 -5.08
CA GLY A 118 5.33 -9.07 -4.81
C GLY A 118 5.51 -10.59 -4.88
N LEU A 119 4.43 -11.34 -4.98
CA LEU A 119 4.43 -12.78 -5.30
C LEU A 119 3.71 -13.04 -6.62
N TYR A 120 2.40 -12.99 -6.60
CA TYR A 120 1.53 -13.22 -7.75
C TYR A 120 0.40 -12.19 -7.76
N GLU A 121 0.02 -11.75 -8.96
CA GLU A 121 -1.04 -10.78 -9.19
C GLU A 121 -1.87 -11.21 -10.41
N SER A 122 -3.18 -11.39 -10.23
CA SER A 122 -4.06 -11.84 -11.32
C SER A 122 -4.51 -10.70 -12.24
N ALA A 123 -4.65 -9.49 -11.72
CA ALA A 123 -5.33 -8.40 -12.41
C ALA A 123 -4.43 -7.42 -13.17
N MET A 124 -3.11 -7.45 -12.97
CA MET A 124 -2.21 -6.50 -13.64
C MET A 124 -1.85 -6.87 -15.09
N GLY A 125 -2.26 -8.03 -15.57
CA GLY A 125 -2.03 -8.48 -16.95
C GLY A 125 -3.00 -7.87 -17.97
N ASP A 126 -4.18 -7.50 -17.57
CA ASP A 126 -5.18 -6.90 -18.42
C ASP A 126 -4.96 -5.38 -18.49
N SER A 127 -4.26 -4.96 -19.52
CA SER A 127 -4.24 -3.54 -19.92
C SER A 127 -5.68 -3.01 -19.99
N TYR A 128 -5.87 -1.71 -19.76
CA TYR A 128 -7.16 -1.04 -19.96
C TYR A 128 -7.49 -0.91 -21.45
N PRO A 129 -7.96 -1.97 -22.15
CA PRO A 129 -8.15 -1.93 -23.60
C PRO A 129 -9.25 -0.94 -24.02
N ARG A 130 -10.15 -0.60 -23.08
CA ARG A 130 -11.26 0.33 -23.29
C ARG A 130 -11.16 1.56 -22.38
N ARG A 131 -9.98 2.14 -22.25
CA ARG A 131 -9.73 3.29 -21.35
C ARG A 131 -10.63 4.51 -21.58
N GLY A 132 -11.13 4.71 -22.81
CA GLY A 132 -12.08 5.77 -23.16
C GLY A 132 -13.53 5.47 -22.80
N ASP A 133 -13.84 4.26 -22.36
CA ASP A 133 -15.16 3.82 -21.95
C ASP A 133 -15.29 3.98 -20.43
N TYR A 134 -16.08 4.96 -20.00
CA TYR A 134 -16.27 5.29 -18.59
C TYR A 134 -16.90 4.13 -17.81
N GLU A 135 -17.93 3.48 -18.38
CA GLU A 135 -18.60 2.36 -17.71
C GLU A 135 -17.67 1.15 -17.55
N TYR A 136 -16.78 0.92 -18.51
CA TYR A 136 -15.75 -0.10 -18.36
C TYR A 136 -14.77 0.22 -17.23
N ILE A 137 -14.29 1.46 -17.13
CA ILE A 137 -13.39 1.90 -16.05
C ILE A 137 -14.10 1.85 -14.69
N LYS A 138 -15.35 2.32 -14.62
CA LYS A 138 -16.19 2.22 -13.43
C LYS A 138 -16.28 0.77 -12.94
N LYS A 139 -16.66 -0.15 -13.82
CA LYS A 139 -16.74 -1.57 -13.47
C LYS A 139 -15.41 -2.11 -12.94
N LYS A 140 -14.28 -1.74 -13.54
CA LYS A 140 -12.95 -2.14 -13.09
C LYS A 140 -12.57 -1.56 -11.73
N ALA A 141 -12.98 -0.33 -11.42
CA ALA A 141 -12.79 0.28 -10.11
C ALA A 141 -13.68 -0.39 -9.04
N GLU A 142 -14.92 -0.69 -9.38
CA GLU A 142 -15.86 -1.41 -8.53
C GLU A 142 -15.38 -2.84 -8.21
N ASP A 143 -14.82 -3.55 -9.18
CA ASP A 143 -14.31 -4.94 -9.04
C ASP A 143 -13.13 -5.07 -8.04
N VAL A 144 -12.52 -3.96 -7.63
CA VAL A 144 -11.47 -3.94 -6.60
C VAL A 144 -12.04 -4.22 -5.20
N PHE A 145 -13.33 -3.90 -4.99
CA PHE A 145 -14.02 -4.00 -3.71
C PHE A 145 -15.02 -5.16 -3.70
N TYR A 146 -15.31 -5.69 -2.53
CA TYR A 146 -16.43 -6.61 -2.32
C TYR A 146 -17.77 -5.87 -2.43
N ASP A 147 -17.89 -4.72 -1.75
CA ASP A 147 -19.02 -3.80 -1.95
C ASP A 147 -18.65 -2.76 -3.01
N PRO A 148 -19.24 -2.82 -4.21
CA PRO A 148 -18.93 -1.87 -5.29
C PRO A 148 -19.25 -0.41 -4.94
N LYS A 149 -20.07 -0.15 -3.90
CA LYS A 149 -20.39 1.22 -3.45
C LYS A 149 -19.20 1.96 -2.82
N ILE A 150 -18.18 1.24 -2.41
CA ILE A 150 -16.92 1.84 -1.91
C ILE A 150 -16.20 2.61 -3.02
N ALA A 151 -16.36 2.19 -4.27
CA ALA A 151 -15.89 2.95 -5.43
C ALA A 151 -16.79 4.18 -5.64
N THR A 152 -16.50 5.28 -4.93
CA THR A 152 -17.24 6.54 -5.07
C THR A 152 -17.09 7.12 -6.47
N PRO A 153 -18.01 7.99 -6.93
CA PRO A 153 -17.89 8.68 -8.21
C PRO A 153 -16.56 9.42 -8.36
N GLU A 154 -16.07 10.06 -7.29
CA GLU A 154 -14.79 10.79 -7.28
C GLU A 154 -13.61 9.85 -7.52
N LEU A 155 -13.61 8.67 -6.88
CA LEU A 155 -12.58 7.64 -7.10
C LEU A 155 -12.61 7.13 -8.55
N ILE A 156 -13.81 6.87 -9.08
CA ILE A 156 -13.99 6.42 -10.47
C ILE A 156 -13.47 7.47 -11.44
N ASP A 157 -13.81 8.76 -11.22
CA ASP A 157 -13.37 9.89 -12.03
C ASP A 157 -11.84 10.03 -12.02
N GLU A 158 -11.20 9.86 -10.86
CA GLU A 158 -9.73 9.89 -10.73
C GLU A 158 -9.07 8.74 -11.49
N VAL A 159 -9.60 7.52 -11.39
CA VAL A 159 -9.12 6.36 -12.14
C VAL A 159 -9.30 6.59 -13.65
N TYR A 160 -10.45 7.11 -14.07
CA TYR A 160 -10.75 7.42 -15.47
C TYR A 160 -9.79 8.48 -16.02
N ALA A 161 -9.58 9.57 -15.29
CA ALA A 161 -8.65 10.62 -15.66
C ALA A 161 -7.20 10.08 -15.77
N THR A 162 -6.79 9.25 -14.83
CA THR A 162 -5.46 8.62 -14.83
C THR A 162 -5.27 7.67 -16.01
N ALA A 163 -6.26 6.85 -16.32
CA ALA A 163 -6.22 5.91 -17.45
C ALA A 163 -6.20 6.63 -18.81
N ASN A 164 -6.77 7.83 -18.89
CA ASN A 164 -6.83 8.65 -20.12
C ASN A 164 -5.67 9.63 -20.26
N ASP A 165 -4.89 9.87 -19.20
CA ASP A 165 -3.62 10.60 -19.29
C ASP A 165 -2.54 9.66 -19.84
N ARG A 166 -2.02 9.96 -21.04
CA ARG A 166 -1.02 9.12 -21.73
C ARG A 166 0.26 8.91 -20.90
N ILE A 167 0.72 9.95 -20.20
CA ILE A 167 1.97 9.90 -19.43
C ILE A 167 1.75 9.08 -18.16
N LYS A 168 0.66 9.32 -17.45
CA LYS A 168 0.28 8.55 -16.25
C LYS A 168 0.08 7.08 -16.61
N LEU A 169 -0.62 6.76 -17.69
CA LEU A 169 -0.82 5.40 -18.15
C LEU A 169 0.50 4.67 -18.45
N ILE A 170 1.43 5.31 -19.15
CA ILE A 170 2.75 4.71 -19.43
C ILE A 170 3.50 4.43 -18.12
N LYS A 171 3.46 5.34 -17.15
CA LYS A 171 4.09 5.14 -15.84
C LYS A 171 3.39 4.04 -15.03
N THR A 172 2.07 3.99 -15.04
CA THR A 172 1.27 2.93 -14.44
C THR A 172 1.67 1.55 -14.99
N LEU A 173 1.73 1.40 -16.31
CA LEU A 173 2.16 0.15 -16.95
C LEU A 173 3.62 -0.18 -16.67
N THR A 174 4.49 0.83 -16.56
CA THR A 174 5.91 0.63 -16.28
C THR A 174 6.12 0.08 -14.87
N ILE A 175 5.45 0.65 -13.86
CA ILE A 175 5.58 0.17 -12.49
C ILE A 175 4.90 -1.18 -12.29
N ALA A 176 3.72 -1.41 -12.91
CA ALA A 176 3.06 -2.70 -12.89
C ALA A 176 3.97 -3.82 -13.44
N LYS A 177 4.59 -3.61 -14.60
CA LYS A 177 5.57 -4.54 -15.16
C LYS A 177 6.79 -4.73 -14.27
N SER A 178 7.22 -3.68 -13.56
CA SER A 178 8.32 -3.79 -12.58
C SER A 178 7.91 -4.65 -11.40
N ALA A 179 6.71 -4.48 -10.87
CA ALA A 179 6.18 -5.28 -9.76
C ALA A 179 6.10 -6.78 -10.14
N ILE A 180 5.51 -7.10 -11.29
CA ILE A 180 5.41 -8.49 -11.80
C ILE A 180 6.79 -9.15 -11.96
N ARG A 181 7.79 -8.41 -12.45
CA ARG A 181 9.15 -8.94 -12.65
C ARG A 181 9.92 -9.14 -11.35
N HIS A 182 9.49 -8.48 -10.29
CA HIS A 182 10.21 -8.41 -9.03
C HIS A 182 9.56 -9.32 -7.98
N ASN A 183 9.58 -10.64 -8.24
CA ASN A 183 9.03 -11.62 -7.32
C ASN A 183 9.92 -11.79 -6.07
N MET A 184 9.33 -11.70 -4.88
CA MET A 184 10.00 -11.69 -3.58
C MET A 184 10.12 -13.09 -2.94
N ALA A 185 9.58 -14.16 -3.54
CA ALA A 185 9.51 -15.48 -2.92
C ALA A 185 10.85 -16.01 -2.36
N LYS A 186 11.98 -15.67 -3.02
CA LYS A 186 13.31 -16.08 -2.57
C LYS A 186 13.88 -15.21 -1.43
N ASP A 187 13.30 -14.05 -1.22
CA ASP A 187 13.77 -13.06 -0.25
C ASP A 187 12.99 -13.13 1.07
N LEU A 188 11.67 -13.38 1.00
CA LEU A 188 10.77 -13.43 2.15
C LEU A 188 11.27 -14.35 3.28
N PRO A 189 11.78 -15.59 3.02
CA PRO A 189 12.27 -16.46 4.08
C PRO A 189 13.48 -15.95 4.86
N LYS A 190 14.10 -14.86 4.39
CA LYS A 190 15.28 -14.23 5.00
C LYS A 190 14.93 -12.96 5.78
N MET A 191 13.66 -12.56 5.78
CA MET A 191 13.18 -11.34 6.42
C MET A 191 12.77 -11.65 7.86
N ASP A 192 13.62 -11.29 8.80
CA ASP A 192 13.42 -11.51 10.24
C ASP A 192 12.78 -10.26 10.88
N VAL A 193 11.61 -9.86 10.38
CA VAL A 193 10.81 -8.75 10.91
C VAL A 193 9.43 -9.25 11.25
N ASP A 194 8.90 -8.83 12.41
CA ASP A 194 7.50 -9.12 12.74
C ASP A 194 6.59 -8.52 11.67
N THR A 195 5.75 -9.37 11.06
CA THR A 195 4.89 -8.98 9.94
C THR A 195 3.43 -9.25 10.24
N CYS A 196 2.60 -8.22 10.13
CA CYS A 196 1.14 -8.32 10.12
C CYS A 196 0.65 -8.41 8.67
N ILE A 197 -0.14 -9.43 8.38
CA ILE A 197 -0.79 -9.61 7.07
C ILE A 197 -2.30 -9.47 7.29
N ILE A 198 -2.91 -8.40 6.76
CA ILE A 198 -4.36 -8.18 6.86
C ILE A 198 -4.94 -8.27 5.45
N TRP A 199 -5.90 -9.18 5.22
CA TRP A 199 -6.34 -9.46 3.86
C TRP A 199 -7.84 -9.72 3.75
N GLY A 200 -8.42 -9.21 2.66
CA GLY A 200 -9.80 -9.49 2.31
C GLY A 200 -9.99 -10.91 1.74
N LYS A 201 -10.96 -11.67 2.26
CA LYS A 201 -11.26 -13.02 1.75
C LYS A 201 -11.75 -13.05 0.30
N ASN A 202 -12.19 -11.90 -0.22
CA ASN A 202 -12.75 -11.76 -1.55
C ASN A 202 -11.86 -10.90 -2.47
N ASP A 203 -10.57 -10.73 -2.13
CA ASP A 203 -9.63 -9.99 -2.96
C ASP A 203 -9.46 -10.66 -4.33
N SER A 204 -9.91 -9.98 -5.38
CA SER A 204 -9.83 -10.43 -6.77
C SER A 204 -8.56 -9.97 -7.48
N VAL A 205 -7.83 -9.00 -6.90
CA VAL A 205 -6.60 -8.42 -7.46
C VAL A 205 -5.39 -9.23 -7.05
N THR A 206 -5.24 -9.45 -5.73
CA THR A 206 -4.26 -10.36 -5.13
C THR A 206 -5.03 -11.42 -4.34
N PRO A 207 -5.36 -12.56 -4.97
CA PRO A 207 -6.26 -13.54 -4.38
C PRO A 207 -5.79 -14.10 -3.03
N PRO A 208 -6.70 -14.64 -2.19
CA PRO A 208 -6.40 -15.11 -0.82
C PRO A 208 -5.21 -16.07 -0.72
N ASN A 209 -5.02 -16.94 -1.71
CA ASN A 209 -3.86 -17.85 -1.74
C ASN A 209 -2.51 -17.11 -1.78
N VAL A 210 -2.49 -15.85 -2.20
CA VAL A 210 -1.28 -15.00 -2.16
C VAL A 210 -0.95 -14.61 -0.73
N ALA A 211 -1.97 -14.29 0.08
CA ALA A 211 -1.79 -14.01 1.51
C ALA A 211 -1.27 -15.24 2.27
N GLU A 212 -1.83 -16.41 1.97
CA GLU A 212 -1.37 -17.69 2.53
C GLU A 212 0.09 -17.99 2.15
N GLU A 213 0.49 -17.68 0.92
CA GLU A 213 1.87 -17.83 0.47
C GLU A 213 2.81 -16.84 1.16
N PHE A 214 2.39 -15.57 1.39
CA PHE A 214 3.15 -14.62 2.20
C PHE A 214 3.34 -15.13 3.62
N ASP A 215 2.28 -15.62 4.26
CA ASP A 215 2.33 -16.15 5.64
C ASP A 215 3.23 -17.37 5.75
N LYS A 216 3.20 -18.24 4.76
CA LYS A 216 4.07 -19.42 4.69
C LYS A 216 5.55 -19.06 4.50
N LEU A 217 5.86 -18.00 3.75
CA LEU A 217 7.24 -17.63 3.40
C LEU A 217 7.89 -16.68 4.41
N LEU A 218 7.10 -15.87 5.12
CA LEU A 218 7.61 -14.93 6.12
C LEU A 218 7.74 -15.62 7.49
N PRO A 219 8.94 -15.70 8.08
CA PRO A 219 9.17 -16.48 9.31
C PRO A 219 8.37 -16.02 10.52
N ASN A 220 8.13 -14.70 10.63
CA ASN A 220 7.50 -14.05 11.78
C ASN A 220 6.21 -13.33 11.40
N SER A 221 5.38 -13.96 10.58
CA SER A 221 4.10 -13.39 10.17
C SER A 221 2.93 -13.83 11.03
N THR A 222 1.89 -13.02 11.00
CA THR A 222 0.56 -13.34 11.51
C THR A 222 -0.48 -12.89 10.49
N LEU A 223 -1.28 -13.81 9.98
CA LEU A 223 -2.30 -13.57 8.96
C LEU A 223 -3.67 -13.38 9.60
N TYR A 224 -4.30 -12.26 9.27
CA TYR A 224 -5.66 -11.91 9.65
C TYR A 224 -6.55 -11.78 8.42
N TRP A 225 -7.76 -12.33 8.49
CA TRP A 225 -8.73 -12.27 7.42
C TRP A 225 -9.88 -11.34 7.77
N ILE A 226 -10.27 -10.52 6.79
CA ILE A 226 -11.52 -9.75 6.85
C ILE A 226 -12.52 -10.38 5.88
N ASP A 227 -13.70 -10.72 6.39
CA ASP A 227 -14.77 -11.33 5.60
C ASP A 227 -15.50 -10.27 4.76
N LYS A 228 -16.08 -10.68 3.62
CA LYS A 228 -16.78 -9.77 2.70
C LYS A 228 -15.98 -8.53 2.36
N CYS A 229 -14.73 -8.71 2.08
CA CYS A 229 -13.73 -7.68 1.85
C CYS A 229 -12.91 -8.00 0.60
N GLY A 230 -12.73 -7.02 -0.26
CA GLY A 230 -11.89 -7.10 -1.45
C GLY A 230 -10.44 -6.67 -1.20
N HIS A 231 -9.88 -5.92 -2.14
CA HIS A 231 -8.45 -5.57 -2.20
C HIS A 231 -8.02 -4.45 -1.22
N ALA A 232 -8.94 -3.60 -0.85
CA ALA A 232 -8.65 -2.42 -0.03
C ALA A 232 -9.30 -2.50 1.35
N ALA A 233 -8.85 -3.45 2.17
CA ALA A 233 -9.42 -3.75 3.48
C ALA A 233 -9.53 -2.51 4.40
N MET A 234 -8.55 -1.61 4.35
CA MET A 234 -8.54 -0.36 5.12
C MET A 234 -9.60 0.67 4.66
N MET A 235 -10.19 0.48 3.48
CA MET A 235 -11.29 1.31 2.96
C MET A 235 -12.65 0.66 3.19
N GLU A 236 -12.74 -0.66 3.00
CA GLU A 236 -14.01 -1.40 3.10
C GLU A 236 -14.43 -1.63 4.55
N HIS A 237 -13.47 -1.95 5.42
CA HIS A 237 -13.71 -2.28 6.83
C HIS A 237 -12.71 -1.54 7.74
N PRO A 238 -12.74 -0.18 7.75
CA PRO A 238 -11.73 0.62 8.45
C PRO A 238 -11.69 0.35 9.97
N GLU A 239 -12.82 0.10 10.62
CA GLU A 239 -12.90 -0.21 12.04
C GLU A 239 -12.23 -1.55 12.34
N GLU A 240 -12.61 -2.62 11.65
CA GLU A 240 -12.06 -3.97 11.83
C GLU A 240 -10.57 -4.01 11.48
N PHE A 241 -10.17 -3.31 10.42
CA PHE A 241 -8.76 -3.16 10.03
C PHE A 241 -7.94 -2.50 11.16
N ASN A 242 -8.45 -1.43 11.73
CA ASN A 242 -7.79 -0.70 12.81
C ASN A 242 -7.70 -1.52 14.09
N GLU A 243 -8.75 -2.24 14.46
CA GLU A 243 -8.78 -3.12 15.65
C GLU A 243 -7.75 -4.26 15.51
N ILE A 244 -7.67 -4.90 14.34
CA ILE A 244 -6.68 -5.94 14.06
C ILE A 244 -5.27 -5.37 14.18
N LEU A 245 -5.01 -4.23 13.55
CA LEU A 245 -3.70 -3.60 13.56
C LEU A 245 -3.28 -3.16 14.96
N GLU A 246 -4.17 -2.51 15.72
CA GLU A 246 -3.90 -2.09 17.11
C GLU A 246 -3.59 -3.28 18.01
N LYS A 247 -4.37 -4.36 17.90
CA LYS A 247 -4.13 -5.60 18.64
C LYS A 247 -2.73 -6.15 18.34
N TRP A 248 -2.38 -6.27 17.06
CA TRP A 248 -1.08 -6.80 16.65
C TRP A 248 0.09 -5.90 17.14
N LEU A 249 -0.04 -4.58 17.01
CA LEU A 249 0.97 -3.63 17.50
C LEU A 249 1.18 -3.77 19.01
N THR A 250 0.10 -3.93 19.76
CA THR A 250 0.15 -4.14 21.22
C THR A 250 0.82 -5.46 21.58
N GLU A 251 0.48 -6.55 20.91
CA GLU A 251 1.08 -7.87 21.13
C GLU A 251 2.59 -7.90 20.84
N LYS A 252 3.04 -7.06 19.90
CA LYS A 252 4.46 -6.94 19.50
C LYS A 252 5.23 -5.86 20.28
N ASN A 253 4.56 -5.12 21.16
CA ASN A 253 5.13 -3.96 21.89
C ASN A 253 5.76 -2.91 20.95
N LEU A 254 5.08 -2.61 19.86
CA LEU A 254 5.48 -1.66 18.81
C LEU A 254 4.83 -0.28 18.98
#